data_43b7edd3d35559a28074bc3e4c4484e6
#
_entry.id   43b7edd3d35559a28074bc3e4c4484e6
#
_cell.length_a   1.000
_cell.length_b   1.000
_cell.length_c   1.000
_cell.angle_alpha   90.00
_cell.angle_beta   90.00
_cell.angle_gamma   90.00
#
_symmetry.space_group_name_H-M   'P 1'
#
loop_
_entity.id
_entity.type
_entity.pdbx_description
1 polymer ?
#
loop_
_entity_poly.entity_id
_entity_poly.type
_entity_poly.pdbx_seq_one_letter_code
_entity_poly.pdbx_strand_id
1 'polypeptide(L)'
;MESENDPRIRIRGARLAVLKEVMNASDKIRIQYANKYAGSSNYWKNSIGMNKAIIDNDVLGTKAAQEAKFAEFAKAQNNAEYAAVVKNIDDLVAKTTPLNYQYTCLRETFFGAIEFGNSMLTKTREALVDKNDSLIKVRLEGLKENFKSIHNKDYDHEVDRKVAKALLPLYAEMIPANQRPAIYKVIEQKYKGDYNKFVDDMYDKSIFANQANFDKFLKKPTVKAIDEDLALQYAQSKYDQYGNLLDQLKELDKELALLHKTYIRGLGEMKLPVPSYPDANFI
;
A
#
# COMPACT_ATOMS: atom_id res chain seq x y z
N MET A 1 7.59 11.35 9.16
CA MET A 1 7.84 10.06 9.88
C MET A 1 6.68 9.66 10.78
N GLU A 2 6.16 10.49 11.71
CA GLU A 2 4.92 10.14 12.44
C GLU A 2 3.75 9.90 11.49
N SER A 3 3.55 10.74 10.50
CA SER A 3 2.50 10.60 9.49
C SER A 3 2.59 9.34 8.63
N GLU A 4 3.75 8.73 8.48
CA GLU A 4 3.93 7.47 7.71
C GLU A 4 3.79 6.22 8.58
N ASN A 5 4.12 6.31 9.88
CA ASN A 5 3.98 5.19 10.79
C ASN A 5 2.53 5.01 11.29
N ASP A 6 1.74 6.08 11.38
CA ASP A 6 0.33 6.00 11.80
C ASP A 6 -0.50 5.05 10.94
N PRO A 7 -0.49 5.13 9.59
CA PRO A 7 -1.18 4.15 8.75
C PRO A 7 -0.74 2.71 9.00
N ARG A 8 0.58 2.48 9.14
CA ARG A 8 1.12 1.15 9.40
C ARG A 8 0.64 0.60 10.73
N ILE A 9 0.63 1.43 11.79
CA ILE A 9 0.18 1.04 13.11
C ILE A 9 -1.32 0.73 13.10
N ARG A 10 -2.15 1.60 12.52
CA ARG A 10 -3.60 1.44 12.49
C ARG A 10 -4.04 0.24 11.65
N ILE A 11 -3.58 0.17 10.40
CA ILE A 11 -4.02 -0.88 9.44
C ILE A 11 -3.49 -2.24 9.87
N ARG A 12 -2.20 -2.35 10.24
CA ARG A 12 -1.64 -3.62 10.70
C ARG A 12 -2.23 -4.04 12.04
N GLY A 13 -2.51 -3.12 12.96
CA GLY A 13 -3.18 -3.39 14.22
C GLY A 13 -4.58 -3.98 14.01
N ALA A 14 -5.37 -3.39 13.11
CA ALA A 14 -6.70 -3.90 12.76
C ALA A 14 -6.62 -5.30 12.11
N ARG A 15 -5.70 -5.51 11.15
CA ARG A 15 -5.45 -6.83 10.57
C ARG A 15 -5.06 -7.86 11.61
N LEU A 16 -4.12 -7.52 12.50
CA LEU A 16 -3.65 -8.44 13.55
C LEU A 16 -4.76 -8.82 14.53
N ALA A 17 -5.69 -7.90 14.83
CA ALA A 17 -6.85 -8.20 15.67
C ALA A 17 -7.74 -9.28 15.02
N VAL A 18 -8.06 -9.14 13.73
CA VAL A 18 -8.83 -10.14 12.97
C VAL A 18 -8.09 -11.48 12.93
N LEU A 19 -6.80 -11.46 12.56
CA LEU A 19 -6.01 -12.70 12.48
C LEU A 19 -5.92 -13.42 13.83
N LYS A 20 -5.74 -12.68 14.94
CA LYS A 20 -5.70 -13.24 16.28
C LYS A 20 -7.03 -13.93 16.64
N GLU A 21 -8.16 -13.30 16.32
CA GLU A 21 -9.49 -13.88 16.55
C GLU A 21 -9.65 -15.22 15.83
N VAL A 22 -9.40 -15.26 14.51
CA VAL A 22 -9.60 -16.47 13.71
C VAL A 22 -8.59 -17.58 14.04
N MET A 23 -7.35 -17.21 14.38
CA MET A 23 -6.31 -18.15 14.83
C MET A 23 -6.64 -18.78 16.19
N ASN A 24 -7.30 -18.04 17.10
CA ASN A 24 -7.75 -18.56 18.37
C ASN A 24 -8.95 -19.54 18.21
N ALA A 25 -9.75 -19.36 17.17
CA ALA A 25 -10.92 -20.18 16.89
C ALA A 25 -10.59 -21.50 16.15
N SER A 26 -9.41 -21.60 15.51
CA SER A 26 -9.06 -22.76 14.68
C SER A 26 -7.55 -23.02 14.65
N ASP A 27 -7.16 -24.24 15.08
CA ASP A 27 -5.77 -24.70 15.01
C ASP A 27 -5.25 -24.76 13.57
N LYS A 28 -6.10 -25.17 12.62
CA LYS A 28 -5.76 -25.15 11.18
C LYS A 28 -5.37 -23.74 10.75
N ILE A 29 -6.21 -22.75 11.03
CA ILE A 29 -5.95 -21.35 10.66
C ILE A 29 -4.72 -20.82 11.42
N ARG A 30 -4.54 -21.19 12.68
CA ARG A 30 -3.38 -20.80 13.47
C ARG A 30 -2.07 -21.24 12.82
N ILE A 31 -1.99 -22.47 12.34
CA ILE A 31 -0.81 -22.99 11.64
C ILE A 31 -0.62 -22.28 10.29
N GLN A 32 -1.70 -22.14 9.52
CA GLN A 32 -1.70 -21.56 8.18
C GLN A 32 -1.27 -20.06 8.19
N TYR A 33 -1.71 -19.30 9.19
CA TYR A 33 -1.46 -17.86 9.25
C TYR A 33 -0.34 -17.45 10.23
N ALA A 34 0.30 -18.38 10.93
CA ALA A 34 1.34 -18.09 11.91
C ALA A 34 2.46 -17.19 11.36
N ASN A 35 2.97 -17.51 10.17
CA ASN A 35 4.04 -16.74 9.53
C ASN A 35 3.57 -15.32 9.11
N LYS A 36 2.39 -15.21 8.50
CA LYS A 36 1.79 -13.92 8.11
C LYS A 36 1.53 -13.05 9.33
N TYR A 37 1.05 -13.63 10.43
CA TYR A 37 0.83 -12.94 11.70
C TYR A 37 2.15 -12.45 12.31
N ALA A 38 3.15 -13.31 12.39
CA ALA A 38 4.46 -12.97 12.95
C ALA A 38 5.14 -11.85 12.15
N GLY A 39 5.16 -11.94 10.83
CA GLY A 39 5.70 -10.92 9.95
C GLY A 39 4.98 -9.56 10.13
N SER A 40 3.64 -9.56 10.09
CA SER A 40 2.87 -8.33 10.30
C SER A 40 3.08 -7.73 11.69
N SER A 41 3.15 -8.59 12.74
CA SER A 41 3.39 -8.15 14.12
C SER A 41 4.76 -7.53 14.31
N ASN A 42 5.80 -8.08 13.69
CA ASN A 42 7.15 -7.52 13.75
C ASN A 42 7.21 -6.11 13.16
N TYR A 43 6.66 -5.91 11.97
CA TYR A 43 6.58 -4.59 11.36
C TYR A 43 5.71 -3.61 12.15
N TRP A 44 4.61 -4.07 12.73
CA TRP A 44 3.75 -3.27 13.59
C TRP A 44 4.50 -2.77 14.83
N LYS A 45 5.18 -3.68 15.55
CA LYS A 45 6.01 -3.35 16.71
C LYS A 45 7.15 -2.41 16.35
N ASN A 46 7.80 -2.64 15.19
CA ASN A 46 8.85 -1.76 14.71
C ASN A 46 8.36 -0.33 14.47
N SER A 47 7.19 -0.16 13.84
CA SER A 47 6.60 1.18 13.62
C SER A 47 6.29 1.90 14.93
N ILE A 48 5.77 1.19 15.94
CA ILE A 48 5.54 1.73 17.29
C ILE A 48 6.86 2.11 17.96
N GLY A 49 7.87 1.21 17.88
CA GLY A 49 9.20 1.45 18.44
C GLY A 49 9.91 2.64 17.82
N MET A 50 9.78 2.81 16.50
CA MET A 50 10.34 3.98 15.79
C MET A 50 9.70 5.30 16.28
N ASN A 51 8.38 5.38 16.40
CA ASN A 51 7.71 6.57 16.91
C ASN A 51 8.18 6.89 18.32
N LYS A 52 8.26 5.87 19.18
CA LYS A 52 8.77 6.04 20.54
C LYS A 52 10.22 6.54 20.56
N ALA A 53 11.10 5.95 19.73
CA ALA A 53 12.51 6.34 19.67
C ALA A 53 12.69 7.79 19.17
N ILE A 54 11.87 8.27 18.24
CA ILE A 54 11.89 9.66 17.76
C ILE A 54 11.60 10.62 18.91
N ILE A 55 10.61 10.29 19.76
CA ILE A 55 10.21 11.11 20.91
C ILE A 55 11.27 11.01 22.04
N ASP A 56 11.62 9.80 22.45
CA ASP A 56 12.52 9.57 23.60
C ASP A 56 13.92 10.16 23.38
N ASN A 57 14.41 10.24 22.15
CA ASN A 57 15.72 10.78 21.80
C ASN A 57 15.68 12.23 21.30
N ASP A 58 14.57 12.91 21.39
CA ASP A 58 14.38 14.28 20.90
C ASP A 58 14.98 14.50 19.49
N VAL A 59 14.65 13.58 18.58
CA VAL A 59 15.20 13.62 17.20
C VAL A 59 14.83 14.92 16.49
N LEU A 60 13.61 15.43 16.74
CA LEU A 60 13.15 16.68 16.12
C LEU A 60 13.91 17.89 16.64
N GLY A 61 14.15 17.99 17.96
CA GLY A 61 14.94 19.06 18.56
C GLY A 61 16.40 19.03 18.08
N THR A 62 16.99 17.83 18.01
CA THR A 62 18.36 17.65 17.47
C THR A 62 18.45 18.12 16.01
N LYS A 63 17.46 17.78 15.17
CA LYS A 63 17.39 18.21 13.78
C LYS A 63 17.24 19.73 13.67
N ALA A 64 16.31 20.33 14.41
CA ALA A 64 16.11 21.76 14.41
C ALA A 64 17.37 22.54 14.82
N ALA A 65 18.11 22.06 15.83
CA ALA A 65 19.38 22.64 16.24
C ALA A 65 20.47 22.54 15.15
N GLN A 66 20.51 21.43 14.39
CA GLN A 66 21.41 21.25 13.27
C GLN A 66 21.07 22.21 12.12
N GLU A 67 19.81 22.37 11.80
CA GLU A 67 19.31 23.25 10.74
C GLU A 67 19.56 24.72 11.07
N ALA A 68 19.42 25.12 12.35
CA ALA A 68 19.78 26.48 12.79
C ALA A 68 21.26 26.77 12.58
N LYS A 69 22.16 25.84 12.95
CA LYS A 69 23.60 25.97 12.68
C LYS A 69 23.93 26.03 11.20
N PHE A 70 23.22 25.26 10.40
CA PHE A 70 23.36 25.28 8.94
C PHE A 70 22.96 26.65 8.34
N ALA A 71 21.87 27.24 8.83
CA ALA A 71 21.44 28.56 8.39
C ALA A 71 22.46 29.67 8.74
N GLU A 72 23.10 29.60 9.93
CA GLU A 72 24.19 30.50 10.31
C GLU A 72 25.40 30.33 9.38
N PHE A 73 25.80 29.09 9.09
CA PHE A 73 26.88 28.78 8.15
C PHE A 73 26.58 29.34 6.74
N ALA A 74 25.39 29.07 6.19
CA ALA A 74 24.98 29.56 4.88
C ALA A 74 25.05 31.10 4.78
N LYS A 75 24.64 31.80 5.84
CA LYS A 75 24.73 33.24 5.95
C LYS A 75 26.20 33.72 5.99
N ALA A 76 27.05 33.08 6.77
CA ALA A 76 28.48 33.43 6.86
C ALA A 76 29.22 33.23 5.54
N GLN A 77 28.83 32.21 4.75
CA GLN A 77 29.38 31.94 3.42
C GLN A 77 28.77 32.82 2.31
N ASN A 78 27.75 33.65 2.61
CA ASN A 78 26.97 34.38 1.63
C ASN A 78 26.48 33.50 0.46
N ASN A 79 26.09 32.25 0.78
CA ASN A 79 25.65 31.23 -0.18
C ASN A 79 24.14 31.18 -0.24
N ALA A 80 23.55 31.74 -1.29
CA ALA A 80 22.10 31.82 -1.48
C ALA A 80 21.46 30.43 -1.67
N GLU A 81 22.16 29.45 -2.30
CA GLU A 81 21.66 28.10 -2.49
C GLU A 81 21.51 27.40 -1.12
N TYR A 82 22.52 27.50 -0.26
CA TYR A 82 22.45 26.91 1.09
C TYR A 82 21.43 27.64 1.98
N ALA A 83 21.31 28.95 1.84
CA ALA A 83 20.34 29.71 2.63
C ALA A 83 18.87 29.32 2.35
N ALA A 84 18.58 28.89 1.12
CA ALA A 84 17.24 28.50 0.71
C ALA A 84 16.93 26.99 0.88
N VAL A 85 17.94 26.12 0.99
CA VAL A 85 17.77 24.67 0.83
C VAL A 85 16.87 24.04 1.89
N VAL A 86 16.99 24.41 3.17
CA VAL A 86 16.17 23.86 4.26
C VAL A 86 14.70 24.20 4.02
N LYS A 87 14.42 25.49 3.76
CA LYS A 87 13.06 25.95 3.46
C LYS A 87 12.47 25.24 2.24
N ASN A 88 13.25 25.05 1.19
CA ASN A 88 12.79 24.36 -0.02
C ASN A 88 12.50 22.88 0.26
N ILE A 89 13.30 22.22 1.11
CA ILE A 89 13.03 20.85 1.59
C ILE A 89 11.69 20.83 2.35
N ASP A 90 11.48 21.74 3.28
CA ASP A 90 10.23 21.81 4.07
C ASP A 90 9.01 22.02 3.18
N ASP A 91 9.10 22.93 2.21
CA ASP A 91 8.01 23.21 1.25
C ASP A 91 7.67 21.95 0.40
N LEU A 92 8.68 21.17 -0.01
CA LEU A 92 8.47 19.92 -0.74
C LEU A 92 7.95 18.79 0.16
N VAL A 93 8.47 18.66 1.38
CA VAL A 93 7.99 17.69 2.37
C VAL A 93 6.53 17.95 2.69
N ALA A 94 6.12 19.21 2.83
CA ALA A 94 4.71 19.56 3.03
C ALA A 94 3.81 19.11 1.87
N LYS A 95 4.30 19.12 0.63
CA LYS A 95 3.57 18.62 -0.55
C LYS A 95 3.56 17.09 -0.64
N THR A 96 4.68 16.43 -0.32
CA THR A 96 4.81 14.98 -0.46
C THR A 96 4.17 14.21 0.71
N THR A 97 4.12 14.78 1.91
CA THR A 97 3.57 14.13 3.11
C THR A 97 2.15 13.59 2.91
N PRO A 98 1.16 14.34 2.40
CA PRO A 98 -0.19 13.81 2.19
C PRO A 98 -0.24 12.74 1.11
N LEU A 99 0.62 12.79 0.09
CA LEU A 99 0.71 11.76 -0.94
C LEU A 99 1.34 10.48 -0.40
N ASN A 100 2.40 10.59 0.38
CA ASN A 100 3.04 9.45 1.05
C ASN A 100 2.12 8.79 2.08
N TYR A 101 1.29 9.56 2.79
CA TYR A 101 0.26 9.03 3.67
C TYR A 101 -0.75 8.19 2.90
N GLN A 102 -1.31 8.71 1.79
CA GLN A 102 -2.22 7.98 0.91
C GLN A 102 -1.58 6.72 0.33
N TYR A 103 -0.34 6.84 -0.16
CA TYR A 103 0.44 5.72 -0.70
C TYR A 103 0.64 4.62 0.34
N THR A 104 0.99 4.99 1.57
CA THR A 104 1.17 4.04 2.67
C THR A 104 -0.14 3.35 3.04
N CYS A 105 -1.25 4.10 3.18
CA CYS A 105 -2.56 3.53 3.42
C CYS A 105 -2.97 2.54 2.33
N LEU A 106 -2.77 2.91 1.06
CA LEU A 106 -3.07 2.06 -0.08
C LEU A 106 -2.24 0.77 -0.05
N ARG A 107 -0.93 0.89 0.15
CA ARG A 107 0.00 -0.24 0.22
C ARG A 107 -0.33 -1.19 1.35
N GLU A 108 -0.56 -0.67 2.55
CA GLU A 108 -0.86 -1.50 3.72
C GLU A 108 -2.20 -2.23 3.60
N THR A 109 -3.24 -1.56 3.07
CA THR A 109 -4.58 -2.15 2.94
C THR A 109 -4.69 -3.08 1.74
N PHE A 110 -4.40 -2.57 0.54
CA PHE A 110 -4.76 -3.24 -0.72
C PHE A 110 -3.69 -4.18 -1.26
N PHE A 111 -2.43 -4.02 -0.86
CA PHE A 111 -1.32 -4.87 -1.30
C PHE A 111 -0.74 -5.72 -0.16
N GLY A 112 -0.79 -5.20 1.07
CA GLY A 112 -0.17 -5.86 2.22
C GLY A 112 -1.14 -6.73 3.04
N ALA A 113 -2.45 -6.44 3.02
CA ALA A 113 -3.40 -7.07 3.92
C ALA A 113 -4.47 -7.89 3.21
N ILE A 114 -5.17 -7.34 2.20
CA ILE A 114 -6.24 -8.02 1.47
C ILE A 114 -5.61 -8.76 0.28
N GLU A 115 -5.73 -10.09 0.30
CA GLU A 115 -5.07 -10.96 -0.67
C GLU A 115 -5.93 -11.22 -1.92
N PHE A 116 -7.26 -11.23 -1.77
CA PHE A 116 -8.19 -11.46 -2.87
C PHE A 116 -8.25 -10.26 -3.81
N GLY A 117 -8.39 -10.53 -5.10
CA GLY A 117 -8.42 -9.53 -6.14
C GLY A 117 -7.44 -9.89 -7.26
N ASN A 118 -7.93 -9.94 -8.49
CA ASN A 118 -7.18 -10.50 -9.60
C ASN A 118 -7.27 -9.64 -10.86
N SER A 119 -6.13 -9.12 -11.29
CA SER A 119 -6.00 -8.36 -12.55
C SER A 119 -5.77 -9.24 -13.79
N MET A 120 -5.58 -10.56 -13.64
CA MET A 120 -5.29 -11.46 -14.76
C MET A 120 -6.41 -11.54 -15.79
N LEU A 121 -7.66 -11.27 -15.37
CA LEU A 121 -8.82 -11.20 -16.25
C LEU A 121 -8.72 -10.09 -17.32
N THR A 122 -7.95 -9.01 -17.07
CA THR A 122 -7.78 -7.90 -18.01
C THR A 122 -7.29 -8.37 -19.38
N LYS A 123 -6.22 -9.17 -19.41
CA LYS A 123 -5.66 -9.70 -20.66
C LYS A 123 -6.59 -10.71 -21.36
N THR A 124 -7.40 -11.43 -20.58
CA THR A 124 -8.42 -12.33 -21.14
C THR A 124 -9.56 -11.51 -21.76
N ARG A 125 -9.95 -10.41 -21.13
CA ARG A 125 -10.92 -9.45 -21.66
C ARG A 125 -10.48 -8.88 -23.02
N GLU A 126 -9.23 -8.43 -23.11
CA GLU A 126 -8.66 -7.91 -24.37
C GLU A 126 -8.76 -8.96 -25.49
N ALA A 127 -8.32 -10.19 -25.23
CA ALA A 127 -8.39 -11.27 -26.20
C ALA A 127 -9.83 -11.60 -26.66
N LEU A 128 -10.82 -11.50 -25.74
CA LEU A 128 -12.23 -11.70 -26.06
C LEU A 128 -12.81 -10.54 -26.90
N VAL A 129 -12.41 -9.30 -26.61
CA VAL A 129 -12.80 -8.12 -27.41
C VAL A 129 -12.25 -8.24 -28.84
N ASP A 130 -10.99 -8.64 -28.98
CA ASP A 130 -10.31 -8.81 -30.27
C ASP A 130 -10.77 -10.07 -31.03
N LYS A 131 -11.58 -10.93 -30.41
CA LYS A 131 -12.05 -12.23 -30.97
C LYS A 131 -10.90 -13.10 -31.45
N ASN A 132 -9.79 -13.08 -30.73
CA ASN A 132 -8.60 -13.88 -31.09
C ASN A 132 -8.65 -15.23 -30.37
N ASP A 133 -9.20 -16.24 -31.04
CA ASP A 133 -9.44 -17.57 -30.49
C ASP A 133 -8.16 -18.23 -29.94
N SER A 134 -7.03 -18.10 -30.66
CA SER A 134 -5.75 -18.66 -30.23
C SER A 134 -5.28 -18.00 -28.94
N LEU A 135 -5.38 -16.68 -28.83
CA LEU A 135 -4.99 -15.92 -27.65
C LEU A 135 -5.96 -16.17 -26.48
N ILE A 136 -7.27 -16.27 -26.75
CA ILE A 136 -8.28 -16.63 -25.75
C ILE A 136 -7.91 -17.96 -25.10
N LYS A 137 -7.61 -18.99 -25.89
CA LYS A 137 -7.22 -20.32 -25.39
C LYS A 137 -6.00 -20.24 -24.46
N VAL A 138 -4.95 -19.54 -24.87
CA VAL A 138 -3.73 -19.35 -24.05
C VAL A 138 -4.05 -18.61 -22.75
N ARG A 139 -4.88 -17.56 -22.81
CA ARG A 139 -5.26 -16.81 -21.62
C ARG A 139 -6.09 -17.65 -20.64
N LEU A 140 -7.04 -18.45 -21.12
CA LEU A 140 -7.84 -19.33 -20.28
C LEU A 140 -7.00 -20.40 -19.59
N GLU A 141 -5.99 -20.97 -20.26
CA GLU A 141 -5.04 -21.88 -19.59
C GLU A 141 -4.23 -21.16 -18.49
N GLY A 142 -3.73 -19.95 -18.78
CA GLY A 142 -3.05 -19.13 -17.77
C GLY A 142 -3.93 -18.80 -16.57
N LEU A 143 -5.24 -18.59 -16.75
CA LEU A 143 -6.17 -18.38 -15.65
C LEU A 143 -6.31 -19.62 -14.75
N LYS A 144 -6.22 -20.84 -15.27
CA LYS A 144 -6.28 -22.08 -14.48
C LYS A 144 -5.10 -22.18 -13.52
N GLU A 145 -3.90 -21.87 -13.98
CA GLU A 145 -2.71 -21.85 -13.12
C GLU A 145 -2.79 -20.71 -12.09
N ASN A 146 -3.31 -19.58 -12.48
CA ASN A 146 -3.52 -18.45 -11.57
C ASN A 146 -4.57 -18.78 -10.49
N PHE A 147 -5.67 -19.44 -10.83
CA PHE A 147 -6.67 -19.91 -9.87
C PHE A 147 -6.05 -20.81 -8.80
N LYS A 148 -5.25 -21.80 -9.22
CA LYS A 148 -4.53 -22.69 -8.27
C LYS A 148 -3.57 -21.90 -7.40
N SER A 149 -2.87 -20.91 -7.96
CA SER A 149 -1.93 -20.09 -7.21
C SER A 149 -2.60 -19.22 -6.15
N ILE A 150 -3.78 -18.68 -6.44
CA ILE A 150 -4.57 -17.89 -5.47
C ILE A 150 -5.09 -18.78 -4.35
N HIS A 151 -5.69 -19.94 -4.69
CA HIS A 151 -6.25 -20.90 -3.73
C HIS A 151 -5.21 -21.91 -3.23
N ASN A 152 -4.01 -21.43 -2.90
CA ASN A 152 -2.96 -22.29 -2.36
C ASN A 152 -3.17 -22.59 -0.86
N LYS A 153 -2.31 -23.46 -0.30
CA LYS A 153 -2.39 -23.89 1.10
C LYS A 153 -2.23 -22.76 2.14
N ASP A 154 -1.64 -21.63 1.74
CA ASP A 154 -1.35 -20.50 2.64
C ASP A 154 -2.42 -19.41 2.55
N TYR A 155 -3.52 -19.65 1.82
CA TYR A 155 -4.66 -18.76 1.65
C TYR A 155 -5.93 -19.38 2.23
N ASP A 156 -6.68 -18.59 2.97
CA ASP A 156 -8.03 -18.95 3.43
C ASP A 156 -9.00 -17.82 3.06
N HIS A 157 -9.99 -18.15 2.26
CA HIS A 157 -10.94 -17.22 1.67
C HIS A 157 -11.79 -16.48 2.72
N GLU A 158 -12.20 -17.20 3.79
CA GLU A 158 -13.02 -16.61 4.84
C GLU A 158 -12.20 -15.72 5.79
N VAL A 159 -10.93 -16.06 6.03
CA VAL A 159 -10.03 -15.21 6.81
C VAL A 159 -9.79 -13.90 6.06
N ASP A 160 -9.49 -13.95 4.76
CA ASP A 160 -9.25 -12.77 3.95
C ASP A 160 -10.51 -11.90 3.80
N ARG A 161 -11.69 -12.53 3.67
CA ARG A 161 -13.00 -11.84 3.71
C ARG A 161 -13.17 -11.02 5.00
N LYS A 162 -12.87 -11.61 6.16
CA LYS A 162 -12.93 -10.90 7.44
C LYS A 162 -11.95 -9.74 7.50
N VAL A 163 -10.74 -9.92 6.99
CA VAL A 163 -9.74 -8.84 6.88
C VAL A 163 -10.26 -7.71 6.00
N ALA A 164 -10.83 -8.02 4.83
CA ALA A 164 -11.39 -7.02 3.93
C ALA A 164 -12.55 -6.24 4.58
N LYS A 165 -13.45 -6.92 5.31
CA LYS A 165 -14.56 -6.28 6.05
C LYS A 165 -14.05 -5.31 7.14
N ALA A 166 -12.93 -5.60 7.77
CA ALA A 166 -12.35 -4.73 8.78
C ALA A 166 -11.59 -3.54 8.15
N LEU A 167 -10.88 -3.77 7.05
CA LEU A 167 -9.95 -2.79 6.53
C LEU A 167 -10.53 -1.82 5.51
N LEU A 168 -11.53 -2.20 4.70
CA LEU A 168 -12.12 -1.26 3.73
C LEU A 168 -12.82 -0.06 4.40
N PRO A 169 -13.66 -0.25 5.46
CA PRO A 169 -14.19 0.91 6.18
C PRO A 169 -13.11 1.72 6.89
N LEU A 170 -12.11 1.08 7.50
CA LEU A 170 -10.99 1.78 8.14
C LEU A 170 -10.22 2.66 7.14
N TYR A 171 -9.94 2.16 5.93
CA TYR A 171 -9.33 2.96 4.88
C TYR A 171 -10.18 4.17 4.50
N ALA A 172 -11.51 3.99 4.44
CA ALA A 172 -12.42 5.10 4.17
C ALA A 172 -12.44 6.16 5.28
N GLU A 173 -12.24 5.78 6.54
CA GLU A 173 -12.06 6.74 7.64
C GLU A 173 -10.75 7.55 7.50
N MET A 174 -9.69 6.91 6.99
CA MET A 174 -8.36 7.50 6.91
C MET A 174 -8.15 8.38 5.68
N ILE A 175 -8.86 8.12 4.58
CA ILE A 175 -8.64 8.78 3.28
C ILE A 175 -9.89 9.53 2.84
N PRO A 176 -9.78 10.83 2.48
CA PRO A 176 -10.89 11.63 1.95
C PRO A 176 -11.55 10.98 0.72
N ALA A 177 -12.86 11.12 0.58
CA ALA A 177 -13.64 10.42 -0.44
C ALA A 177 -13.15 10.64 -1.89
N ASN A 178 -12.69 11.85 -2.19
CA ASN A 178 -12.15 12.23 -3.52
C ASN A 178 -10.74 11.67 -3.81
N GLN A 179 -10.09 11.07 -2.82
CA GLN A 179 -8.74 10.52 -2.92
C GLN A 179 -8.73 8.98 -2.81
N ARG A 180 -9.91 8.35 -2.66
CA ARG A 180 -10.03 6.89 -2.55
C ARG A 180 -9.98 6.23 -3.92
N PRO A 181 -9.52 4.96 -4.00
CA PRO A 181 -9.63 4.14 -5.20
C PRO A 181 -11.07 4.10 -5.74
N ALA A 182 -11.23 3.96 -7.06
CA ALA A 182 -12.54 4.04 -7.73
C ALA A 182 -13.55 3.00 -7.21
N ILE A 183 -13.11 1.89 -6.63
CA ILE A 183 -13.98 0.87 -6.04
C ILE A 183 -14.89 1.45 -4.92
N TYR A 184 -14.45 2.49 -4.22
CA TYR A 184 -15.28 3.16 -3.22
C TYR A 184 -16.51 3.84 -3.82
N LYS A 185 -16.43 4.33 -5.06
CA LYS A 185 -17.61 4.85 -5.77
C LYS A 185 -18.63 3.74 -6.05
N VAL A 186 -18.15 2.53 -6.36
CA VAL A 186 -19.02 1.36 -6.53
C VAL A 186 -19.70 1.00 -5.21
N ILE A 187 -18.97 1.01 -4.10
CA ILE A 187 -19.51 0.75 -2.76
C ILE A 187 -20.60 1.78 -2.42
N GLU A 188 -20.34 3.06 -2.62
CA GLU A 188 -21.32 4.12 -2.34
C GLU A 188 -22.57 4.04 -3.24
N GLN A 189 -22.38 3.86 -4.54
CA GLN A 189 -23.48 3.92 -5.51
C GLN A 189 -24.32 2.65 -5.53
N LYS A 190 -23.69 1.46 -5.54
CA LYS A 190 -24.39 0.18 -5.65
C LYS A 190 -24.77 -0.43 -4.31
N TYR A 191 -23.95 -0.20 -3.27
CA TYR A 191 -24.10 -0.80 -1.95
C TYR A 191 -24.53 0.21 -0.88
N LYS A 192 -24.70 1.49 -1.22
CA LYS A 192 -25.10 2.57 -0.29
C LYS A 192 -24.18 2.69 0.94
N GLY A 193 -22.88 2.46 0.73
CA GLY A 193 -21.89 2.47 1.79
C GLY A 193 -21.83 1.19 2.66
N ASP A 194 -22.57 0.14 2.30
CA ASP A 194 -22.51 -1.15 3.00
C ASP A 194 -21.29 -1.95 2.54
N TYR A 195 -20.17 -1.72 3.25
CA TYR A 195 -18.90 -2.42 3.01
C TYR A 195 -19.02 -3.94 3.18
N ASN A 196 -19.80 -4.41 4.16
CA ASN A 196 -19.93 -5.84 4.43
C ASN A 196 -20.62 -6.53 3.25
N LYS A 197 -21.71 -5.97 2.75
CA LYS A 197 -22.42 -6.51 1.60
C LYS A 197 -21.57 -6.48 0.32
N PHE A 198 -20.81 -5.40 0.10
CA PHE A 198 -19.87 -5.34 -1.02
C PHE A 198 -18.82 -6.45 -0.92
N VAL A 199 -18.19 -6.61 0.25
CA VAL A 199 -17.19 -7.66 0.46
C VAL A 199 -17.81 -9.04 0.26
N ASP A 200 -18.98 -9.33 0.84
CA ASP A 200 -19.65 -10.60 0.64
C ASP A 200 -19.92 -10.88 -0.84
N ASP A 201 -20.45 -9.91 -1.57
CA ASP A 201 -20.69 -10.06 -3.01
C ASP A 201 -19.38 -10.27 -3.81
N MET A 202 -18.31 -9.58 -3.47
CA MET A 202 -17.00 -9.76 -4.10
C MET A 202 -16.44 -11.15 -3.87
N TYR A 203 -16.50 -11.65 -2.62
CA TYR A 203 -15.95 -12.95 -2.24
C TYR A 203 -16.84 -14.14 -2.65
N ASP A 204 -18.15 -13.94 -2.83
CA ASP A 204 -19.08 -15.01 -3.24
C ASP A 204 -19.29 -15.11 -4.74
N LYS A 205 -19.32 -13.96 -5.45
CA LYS A 205 -19.80 -13.88 -6.84
C LYS A 205 -18.71 -13.74 -7.89
N SER A 206 -17.49 -13.34 -7.48
CA SER A 206 -16.38 -13.20 -8.44
C SER A 206 -16.02 -14.51 -9.11
N ILE A 207 -15.49 -14.41 -10.32
CA ILE A 207 -15.04 -15.55 -11.13
C ILE A 207 -14.04 -16.44 -10.35
N PHE A 208 -13.16 -15.81 -9.57
CA PHE A 208 -12.13 -16.49 -8.77
C PHE A 208 -12.56 -16.82 -7.34
N ALA A 209 -13.83 -16.61 -6.96
CA ALA A 209 -14.32 -16.86 -5.60
C ALA A 209 -14.22 -18.34 -5.22
N ASN A 210 -14.58 -19.23 -6.13
CA ASN A 210 -14.56 -20.67 -5.92
C ASN A 210 -14.51 -21.43 -7.26
N GLN A 211 -14.26 -22.75 -7.17
CA GLN A 211 -14.15 -23.61 -8.35
C GLN A 211 -15.41 -23.58 -9.22
N ALA A 212 -16.62 -23.55 -8.62
CA ALA A 212 -17.87 -23.58 -9.38
C ALA A 212 -18.06 -22.30 -10.24
N ASN A 213 -17.74 -21.12 -9.69
CA ASN A 213 -17.77 -19.85 -10.41
C ASN A 213 -16.74 -19.84 -11.54
N PHE A 214 -15.54 -20.32 -11.25
CA PHE A 214 -14.46 -20.40 -12.20
C PHE A 214 -14.78 -21.35 -13.37
N ASP A 215 -15.27 -22.54 -13.09
CA ASP A 215 -15.68 -23.51 -14.11
C ASP A 215 -16.85 -23.00 -14.97
N LYS A 216 -17.80 -22.29 -14.36
CA LYS A 216 -18.90 -21.64 -15.09
C LYS A 216 -18.38 -20.61 -16.07
N PHE A 217 -17.40 -19.80 -15.65
CA PHE A 217 -16.76 -18.81 -16.52
C PHE A 217 -15.99 -19.48 -17.66
N LEU A 218 -15.19 -20.53 -17.38
CA LEU A 218 -14.42 -21.25 -18.39
C LEU A 218 -15.29 -21.90 -19.47
N LYS A 219 -16.50 -22.34 -19.12
CA LYS A 219 -17.46 -22.92 -20.11
C LYS A 219 -17.99 -21.87 -21.09
N LYS A 220 -18.16 -20.64 -20.66
CA LYS A 220 -18.69 -19.55 -21.49
C LYS A 220 -18.05 -18.22 -21.08
N PRO A 221 -16.78 -17.98 -21.47
CA PRO A 221 -16.12 -16.74 -21.17
C PRO A 221 -16.74 -15.60 -21.97
N THR A 222 -17.07 -14.48 -21.29
CA THR A 222 -17.66 -13.30 -21.92
C THR A 222 -17.04 -12.02 -21.33
N VAL A 223 -16.93 -11.01 -22.18
CA VAL A 223 -16.48 -9.66 -21.76
C VAL A 223 -17.38 -9.13 -20.63
N LYS A 224 -18.71 -9.30 -20.74
CA LYS A 224 -19.67 -8.87 -19.72
C LYS A 224 -19.38 -9.49 -18.35
N ALA A 225 -19.14 -10.80 -18.28
CA ALA A 225 -18.84 -11.48 -17.02
C ALA A 225 -17.56 -10.95 -16.36
N ILE A 226 -16.55 -10.60 -17.18
CA ILE A 226 -15.31 -9.99 -16.71
C ILE A 226 -15.56 -8.56 -16.22
N ASP A 227 -16.28 -7.74 -16.97
CA ASP A 227 -16.56 -6.34 -16.62
C ASP A 227 -17.40 -6.19 -15.34
N GLU A 228 -18.26 -7.17 -15.07
CA GLU A 228 -19.10 -7.22 -13.86
C GLU A 228 -18.38 -7.84 -12.65
N ASP A 229 -17.18 -8.40 -12.83
CA ASP A 229 -16.42 -9.04 -11.74
C ASP A 229 -15.88 -8.04 -10.73
N LEU A 230 -16.36 -8.12 -9.49
CA LEU A 230 -15.99 -7.17 -8.43
C LEU A 230 -14.53 -7.32 -7.98
N ALA A 231 -13.96 -8.52 -8.02
CA ALA A 231 -12.56 -8.72 -7.65
C ALA A 231 -11.62 -8.12 -8.71
N LEU A 232 -12.01 -8.14 -10.00
CA LEU A 232 -11.28 -7.42 -11.04
C LEU A 232 -11.40 -5.90 -10.88
N GLN A 233 -12.62 -5.39 -10.67
CA GLN A 233 -12.84 -3.95 -10.44
C GLN A 233 -12.04 -3.45 -9.23
N TYR A 234 -12.02 -4.22 -8.15
CA TYR A 234 -11.19 -3.96 -6.97
C TYR A 234 -9.71 -3.93 -7.32
N ALA A 235 -9.22 -4.93 -8.05
CA ALA A 235 -7.82 -5.03 -8.44
C ALA A 235 -7.39 -3.88 -9.37
N GLN A 236 -8.18 -3.56 -10.39
CA GLN A 236 -7.91 -2.43 -11.30
C GLN A 236 -7.87 -1.11 -10.52
N SER A 237 -8.88 -0.87 -9.71
CA SER A 237 -9.00 0.33 -8.90
C SER A 237 -7.78 0.60 -8.00
N LYS A 238 -7.21 -0.44 -7.37
CA LYS A 238 -6.01 -0.28 -6.55
C LYS A 238 -4.74 0.01 -7.38
N TYR A 239 -4.60 -0.62 -8.55
CA TYR A 239 -3.46 -0.37 -9.44
C TYR A 239 -3.51 1.01 -10.08
N ASP A 240 -4.70 1.48 -10.49
CA ASP A 240 -4.89 2.82 -11.04
C ASP A 240 -4.54 3.89 -9.99
N GLN A 241 -5.02 3.72 -8.75
CA GLN A 241 -4.68 4.63 -7.66
C GLN A 241 -3.19 4.60 -7.32
N TYR A 242 -2.59 3.41 -7.34
CA TYR A 242 -1.15 3.24 -7.11
C TYR A 242 -0.32 3.97 -8.17
N GLY A 243 -0.63 3.78 -9.44
CA GLY A 243 0.04 4.46 -10.55
C GLY A 243 -0.10 5.97 -10.46
N ASN A 244 -1.32 6.46 -10.20
CA ASN A 244 -1.58 7.88 -10.04
C ASN A 244 -0.77 8.52 -8.89
N LEU A 245 -0.63 7.86 -7.75
CA LEU A 245 0.18 8.34 -6.63
C LEU A 245 1.67 8.34 -6.97
N LEU A 246 2.17 7.30 -7.65
CA LEU A 246 3.56 7.24 -8.09
C LEU A 246 3.89 8.36 -9.10
N ASP A 247 3.00 8.63 -10.05
CA ASP A 247 3.19 9.69 -11.03
C ASP A 247 3.24 11.07 -10.37
N GLN A 248 2.40 11.31 -9.36
CA GLN A 248 2.43 12.56 -8.59
C GLN A 248 3.70 12.71 -7.74
N LEU A 249 4.21 11.63 -7.14
CA LEU A 249 5.41 11.65 -6.30
C LEU A 249 6.70 11.76 -7.12
N LYS A 250 6.74 11.20 -8.32
CA LYS A 250 7.95 11.01 -9.13
C LYS A 250 8.80 12.26 -9.31
N GLU A 251 8.20 13.38 -9.67
CA GLU A 251 8.95 14.64 -9.90
C GLU A 251 9.30 15.34 -8.58
N LEU A 252 8.39 15.28 -7.60
CA LEU A 252 8.64 15.82 -6.26
C LEU A 252 9.79 15.08 -5.56
N ASP A 253 9.86 13.76 -5.67
CA ASP A 253 10.94 12.95 -5.10
C ASP A 253 12.30 13.24 -5.77
N LYS A 254 12.32 13.49 -7.08
CA LYS A 254 13.55 13.89 -7.77
C LYS A 254 14.05 15.25 -7.29
N GLU A 255 13.14 16.22 -7.17
CA GLU A 255 13.48 17.55 -6.67
C GLU A 255 13.98 17.48 -5.22
N LEU A 256 13.29 16.72 -4.38
CA LEU A 256 13.69 16.51 -2.99
C LEU A 256 15.07 15.84 -2.88
N ALA A 257 15.38 14.85 -3.73
CA ALA A 257 16.70 14.23 -3.79
C ALA A 257 17.83 15.21 -4.15
N LEU A 258 17.57 16.16 -5.05
CA LEU A 258 18.53 17.22 -5.40
C LEU A 258 18.77 18.18 -4.23
N LEU A 259 17.70 18.61 -3.55
CA LEU A 259 17.81 19.47 -2.37
C LEU A 259 18.54 18.76 -1.22
N HIS A 260 18.26 17.48 -0.97
CA HIS A 260 19.00 16.69 0.01
C HIS A 260 20.49 16.61 -0.34
N LYS A 261 20.84 16.43 -1.63
CA LYS A 261 22.24 16.43 -2.09
C LYS A 261 22.93 17.78 -1.78
N THR A 262 22.25 18.90 -2.04
CA THR A 262 22.75 20.23 -1.72
C THR A 262 22.94 20.41 -0.20
N TYR A 263 21.96 19.99 0.61
CA TYR A 263 22.03 20.08 2.06
C TYR A 263 23.18 19.23 2.63
N ILE A 264 23.33 17.98 2.19
CA ILE A 264 24.44 17.08 2.61
C ILE A 264 25.79 17.64 2.23
N ARG A 265 25.94 18.24 1.03
CA ARG A 265 27.17 18.90 0.61
C ARG A 265 27.53 20.03 1.57
N GLY A 266 26.58 20.90 1.90
CA GLY A 266 26.78 21.99 2.83
C GLY A 266 27.11 21.53 4.26
N LEU A 267 26.49 20.46 4.76
CA LEU A 267 26.85 19.85 6.05
C LEU A 267 28.30 19.36 6.05
N GLY A 268 28.78 18.77 4.95
CA GLY A 268 30.17 18.35 4.80
C GLY A 268 31.17 19.52 4.84
N GLU A 269 30.80 20.65 4.21
CA GLU A 269 31.60 21.87 4.20
C GLU A 269 31.64 22.57 5.57
N MET A 270 30.62 22.41 6.40
CA MET A 270 30.61 22.91 7.78
C MET A 270 31.62 22.25 8.69
N LYS A 271 32.28 21.16 8.24
CA LYS A 271 33.21 20.36 9.06
C LYS A 271 32.66 19.96 10.43
N LEU A 272 31.36 19.87 10.55
CA LEU A 272 30.76 19.24 11.71
C LEU A 272 31.25 17.80 11.76
N PRO A 273 31.50 17.24 12.96
CA PRO A 273 31.75 15.82 13.08
C PRO A 273 30.51 15.11 12.53
N VAL A 274 30.57 14.74 11.26
CA VAL A 274 29.58 13.84 10.66
C VAL A 274 29.81 12.52 11.37
N PRO A 275 28.84 12.01 12.12
CA PRO A 275 28.97 10.66 12.63
C PRO A 275 29.27 9.79 11.39
N SER A 276 30.39 9.05 11.42
CA SER A 276 30.64 8.04 10.42
C SER A 276 29.45 7.08 10.50
N TYR A 277 28.52 7.20 9.58
CA TYR A 277 27.44 6.24 9.48
C TYR A 277 28.08 4.90 9.15
N PRO A 278 27.86 3.87 9.96
CA PRO A 278 28.26 2.54 9.56
C PRO A 278 27.58 2.28 8.24
N ASP A 279 28.37 1.90 7.24
CA ASP A 279 27.84 1.45 5.97
C ASP A 279 26.92 0.27 6.26
N ALA A 280 25.63 0.42 5.95
CA ALA A 280 24.62 -0.60 6.18
C ALA A 280 24.92 -1.92 5.43
N ASN A 281 25.94 -1.93 4.57
CA ASN A 281 26.40 -3.11 3.84
C ASN A 281 27.41 -3.97 4.63
N PHE A 282 27.76 -3.60 5.85
CA PHE A 282 28.71 -4.33 6.70
C PHE A 282 28.04 -5.10 7.84
N ILE A 283 26.81 -5.52 7.68
CA ILE A 283 26.17 -6.47 8.61
C ILE A 283 25.89 -7.77 7.88
#